data_e96d46ce63d6f4f1abe9b28e8ac602e9
#
_entry.id   e96d46ce63d6f4f1abe9b28e8ac602e9
#
_cell.length_a   1.000
_cell.length_b   1.000
_cell.length_c   1.000
_cell.angle_alpha   90.00
_cell.angle_beta   90.00
_cell.angle_gamma   90.00
#
_symmetry.space_group_name_H-M   'P 1'
#
loop_
_entity.id
_entity.type
_entity.pdbx_description
1 polymer ?
#
loop_
_entity_poly.entity_id
_entity_poly.type
_entity_poly.pdbx_seq_one_letter_code
_entity_poly.pdbx_strand_id
1 'polypeptide(L)'
;MENNTIVEKLHFTNIQMRNALIQIEDKLVHDMWLPDIILGVNRGGCIPGVYLSHRLKKEHAVIDVRLRDHSAKPNLSVLEKEFAFQKKILIIDDINDTGATFQYIIDNFGRHDRIRYAAVINNKPSPVKIDYYGYEIDKNENPQWVVFPWEEWQK
;
A
#
# COMPACT_ATOMS: atom_id res chain seq x y z
N MET A 1 -31.63 -6.91 -20.30
CA MET A 1 -30.97 -5.60 -20.27
C MET A 1 -29.72 -5.74 -19.41
N GLU A 2 -28.57 -5.76 -20.02
CA GLU A 2 -27.32 -5.69 -19.29
C GLU A 2 -27.18 -4.27 -18.75
N ASN A 3 -27.25 -4.10 -17.44
CA ASN A 3 -26.87 -2.87 -16.81
C ASN A 3 -25.35 -2.73 -16.95
N ASN A 4 -24.91 -2.13 -18.04
CA ASN A 4 -23.54 -1.66 -18.19
C ASN A 4 -23.36 -0.49 -17.22
N THR A 5 -23.08 -0.81 -15.96
CA THR A 5 -22.65 0.19 -14.98
C THR A 5 -21.26 0.64 -15.41
N ILE A 6 -21.19 1.78 -16.09
CA ILE A 6 -19.90 2.41 -16.43
C ILE A 6 -19.27 2.83 -15.12
N VAL A 7 -18.20 2.12 -14.72
CA VAL A 7 -17.42 2.50 -13.54
C VAL A 7 -16.58 3.72 -13.91
N GLU A 8 -16.78 4.80 -13.18
CA GLU A 8 -16.01 6.02 -13.35
C GLU A 8 -14.54 5.79 -12.98
N LYS A 9 -13.63 6.32 -13.78
CA LYS A 9 -12.19 6.29 -13.49
C LYS A 9 -11.76 7.51 -12.71
N LEU A 10 -11.08 7.29 -11.59
CA LEU A 10 -10.39 8.34 -10.83
C LEU A 10 -8.90 8.29 -11.18
N HIS A 11 -8.44 9.27 -11.95
CA HIS A 11 -7.02 9.40 -12.29
C HIS A 11 -6.27 10.07 -11.13
N PHE A 12 -5.41 9.30 -10.48
CA PHE A 12 -4.60 9.76 -9.37
C PHE A 12 -3.25 10.27 -9.91
N THR A 13 -2.89 11.50 -9.58
CA THR A 13 -1.69 12.14 -10.14
C THR A 13 -0.45 11.91 -9.28
N ASN A 14 0.73 12.14 -9.86
CA ASN A 14 1.99 12.10 -9.11
C ASN A 14 2.03 13.12 -7.97
N ILE A 15 1.44 14.29 -8.17
CA ILE A 15 1.37 15.32 -7.13
C ILE A 15 0.49 14.84 -5.97
N GLN A 16 -0.64 14.22 -6.28
CA GLN A 16 -1.52 13.63 -5.26
C GLN A 16 -0.83 12.50 -4.51
N MET A 17 -0.06 11.65 -5.20
CA MET A 17 0.72 10.59 -4.56
C MET A 17 1.75 11.20 -3.59
N ARG A 18 2.49 12.21 -4.00
CA ARG A 18 3.48 12.86 -3.13
C ARG A 18 2.81 13.49 -1.92
N ASN A 19 1.68 14.15 -2.09
CA ASN A 19 0.91 14.72 -0.98
C ASN A 19 0.42 13.64 -0.02
N ALA A 20 -0.02 12.49 -0.54
CA ALA A 20 -0.40 11.35 0.28
C ALA A 20 0.77 10.84 1.13
N LEU A 21 1.96 10.75 0.54
CA LEU A 21 3.17 10.30 1.25
C LEU A 21 3.60 11.29 2.33
N ILE A 22 3.42 12.58 2.11
CA ILE A 22 3.65 13.61 3.14
C ILE A 22 2.68 13.42 4.31
N GLN A 23 1.41 13.13 4.04
CA GLN A 23 0.43 12.81 5.08
C GLN A 23 0.84 11.58 5.89
N ILE A 24 1.34 10.55 5.23
CA ILE A 24 1.84 9.34 5.90
C ILE A 24 3.05 9.67 6.78
N GLU A 25 4.02 10.45 6.25
CA GLU A 25 5.18 10.90 7.02
C GLU A 25 4.78 11.68 8.27
N ASP A 26 3.84 12.62 8.14
CA ASP A 26 3.38 13.43 9.27
C ASP A 26 2.78 12.55 10.37
N LYS A 27 2.03 11.52 10.02
CA LYS A 27 1.46 10.58 10.97
C LYS A 27 2.51 9.70 11.63
N LEU A 28 3.52 9.25 10.88
CA LEU A 28 4.66 8.50 11.41
C LEU A 28 5.42 9.33 12.46
N VAL A 29 5.67 10.60 12.15
CA VAL A 29 6.35 11.53 13.05
C VAL A 29 5.50 11.79 14.29
N HIS A 30 4.20 12.02 14.13
CA HIS A 30 3.27 12.22 15.24
C HIS A 30 3.25 11.01 16.19
N ASP A 31 3.27 9.80 15.64
CA ASP A 31 3.27 8.56 16.40
C ASP A 31 4.65 8.22 16.98
N MET A 32 5.68 9.00 16.66
CA MET A 32 7.07 8.72 17.02
C MET A 32 7.49 7.29 16.65
N TRP A 33 7.04 6.84 15.50
CA TRP A 33 7.35 5.52 14.97
C TRP A 33 7.93 5.65 13.56
N LEU A 34 9.26 5.54 13.45
CA LEU A 34 9.93 5.53 12.15
C LEU A 34 10.35 4.10 11.80
N PRO A 35 10.08 3.63 10.59
CA PRO A 35 10.55 2.33 10.16
C PRO A 35 12.07 2.32 9.98
N ASP A 36 12.65 1.15 10.14
CA ASP A 36 14.03 0.90 9.74
C ASP A 36 14.13 0.55 8.25
N ILE A 37 13.07 -0.08 7.73
CA ILE A 37 12.95 -0.46 6.32
C ILE A 37 11.51 -0.31 5.84
N ILE A 38 11.36 0.06 4.57
CA ILE A 38 10.08 0.13 3.89
C ILE A 38 10.01 -1.00 2.87
N LEU A 39 8.97 -1.82 2.97
CA LEU A 39 8.70 -2.90 2.02
C LEU A 39 7.55 -2.53 1.11
N GLY A 40 7.84 -2.32 -0.17
CA GLY A 40 6.81 -2.10 -1.18
C GLY A 40 6.18 -3.42 -1.61
N VAL A 41 4.87 -3.46 -1.69
CA VAL A 41 4.16 -4.60 -2.24
C VAL A 41 4.20 -4.52 -3.76
N ASN A 42 4.84 -5.49 -4.38
CA ASN A 42 5.02 -5.51 -5.83
C ASN A 42 3.64 -5.73 -6.52
N ARG A 43 3.29 -4.97 -7.53
CA ARG A 43 4.10 -3.93 -8.20
C ARG A 43 3.75 -2.51 -7.74
N GLY A 44 2.46 -2.20 -7.54
CA GLY A 44 1.95 -0.86 -7.31
C GLY A 44 2.53 -0.17 -6.08
N GLY A 45 2.77 -0.92 -5.02
CA GLY A 45 3.34 -0.38 -3.78
C GLY A 45 4.83 -0.06 -3.86
N CYS A 46 5.54 -0.56 -4.89
CA CYS A 46 6.96 -0.29 -5.05
C CYS A 46 7.24 1.18 -5.34
N ILE A 47 6.39 1.84 -6.13
CA ILE A 47 6.60 3.24 -6.50
C ILE A 47 6.45 4.18 -5.29
N PRO A 48 5.33 4.18 -4.55
CA PRO A 48 5.25 4.97 -3.33
C PRO A 48 6.26 4.55 -2.29
N GLY A 49 6.61 3.26 -2.23
CA GLY A 49 7.63 2.74 -1.31
C GLY A 49 9.00 3.36 -1.58
N VAL A 50 9.44 3.43 -2.84
CA VAL A 50 10.70 4.08 -3.24
C VAL A 50 10.68 5.56 -2.90
N TYR A 51 9.60 6.27 -3.25
CA TYR A 51 9.47 7.70 -2.93
C TYR A 51 9.59 7.95 -1.41
N LEU A 52 8.85 7.18 -0.63
CA LEU A 52 8.86 7.33 0.83
C LEU A 52 10.22 6.96 1.43
N SER A 53 10.90 5.95 0.90
CA SER A 53 12.23 5.55 1.35
C SER A 53 13.26 6.66 1.16
N HIS A 54 13.22 7.35 0.03
CA HIS A 54 14.05 8.53 -0.21
C HIS A 54 13.71 9.67 0.75
N ARG A 55 12.42 9.91 0.96
CA ARG A 55 11.96 10.97 1.87
C ARG A 55 12.42 10.74 3.30
N LEU A 56 12.30 9.51 3.78
CA LEU A 56 12.67 9.14 5.16
C LEU A 56 14.14 8.75 5.31
N LYS A 57 14.88 8.63 4.22
CA LYS A 57 16.27 8.14 4.18
C LYS A 57 16.40 6.76 4.83
N LYS A 58 15.50 5.86 4.45
CA LYS A 58 15.46 4.48 4.93
C LYS A 58 15.64 3.51 3.77
N GLU A 59 16.04 2.28 4.11
CA GLU A 59 16.15 1.20 3.13
C GLU A 59 14.78 0.85 2.54
N HIS A 60 14.81 0.35 1.31
CA HIS A 60 13.63 -0.16 0.60
C HIS A 60 13.92 -1.53 0.02
N ALA A 61 12.93 -2.42 0.15
CA ALA A 61 12.93 -3.71 -0.52
C ALA A 61 11.49 -4.05 -0.95
N VAL A 62 11.32 -5.19 -1.59
CA VAL A 62 10.07 -5.58 -2.24
C VAL A 62 9.60 -6.93 -1.72
N ILE A 63 8.31 -7.06 -1.52
CA ILE A 63 7.63 -8.34 -1.29
C ILE A 63 6.59 -8.59 -2.38
N ASP A 64 6.33 -9.85 -2.66
CA ASP A 64 5.35 -10.28 -3.66
C ASP A 64 4.12 -10.89 -2.98
N VAL A 65 2.94 -10.31 -3.28
CA VAL A 65 1.64 -10.85 -2.87
C VAL A 65 0.72 -10.78 -4.09
N ARG A 66 0.86 -11.72 -5.02
CA ARG A 66 0.11 -11.69 -6.29
C ARG A 66 -1.10 -12.63 -6.22
N LEU A 67 -2.17 -12.17 -5.58
CA LEU A 67 -3.38 -12.99 -5.39
C LEU A 67 -4.16 -13.21 -6.69
N ARG A 68 -3.98 -12.36 -7.70
CA ARG A 68 -4.69 -12.41 -8.99
C ARG A 68 -3.88 -13.03 -10.12
N ASP A 69 -2.57 -13.18 -9.92
CA ASP A 69 -1.67 -13.78 -10.89
C ASP A 69 -1.28 -15.16 -10.42
N HIS A 70 -1.85 -16.20 -11.04
CA HIS A 70 -1.58 -17.59 -10.71
C HIS A 70 -0.20 -18.07 -11.20
N SER A 71 0.53 -17.25 -11.97
CA SER A 71 1.85 -17.62 -12.51
C SER A 71 2.99 -17.44 -11.51
N ALA A 72 2.81 -16.64 -10.47
CA ALA A 72 3.82 -16.35 -9.48
C ALA A 72 3.33 -16.68 -8.07
N LYS A 73 4.19 -17.31 -7.28
CA LYS A 73 3.92 -17.57 -5.86
C LYS A 73 4.20 -16.33 -5.03
N PRO A 74 3.41 -16.06 -3.97
CA PRO A 74 3.76 -15.04 -2.99
C PRO A 74 5.16 -15.26 -2.43
N ASN A 75 5.90 -14.19 -2.22
CA ASN A 75 7.24 -14.23 -1.65
C ASN A 75 7.39 -13.20 -0.54
N LEU A 76 7.36 -13.66 0.70
CA LEU A 76 7.52 -12.85 1.89
C LEU A 76 8.90 -13.02 2.53
N SER A 77 9.87 -13.61 1.83
CA SER A 77 11.18 -13.94 2.40
C SER A 77 11.93 -12.74 2.96
N VAL A 78 11.83 -11.58 2.30
CA VAL A 78 12.44 -10.33 2.78
C VAL A 78 11.79 -9.88 4.10
N LEU A 79 10.48 -9.97 4.19
CA LEU A 79 9.75 -9.65 5.42
C LEU A 79 10.18 -10.57 6.57
N GLU A 80 10.28 -11.87 6.31
CA GLU A 80 10.74 -12.85 7.30
C GLU A 80 12.14 -12.52 7.82
N LYS A 81 13.05 -12.21 6.90
CA LYS A 81 14.44 -11.85 7.21
C LYS A 81 14.52 -10.59 8.06
N GLU A 82 13.89 -9.52 7.61
CA GLU A 82 13.94 -8.22 8.29
C GLU A 82 13.26 -8.26 9.67
N PHE A 83 12.18 -9.03 9.79
CA PHE A 83 11.53 -9.28 11.07
C PHE A 83 12.42 -10.04 12.02
N ALA A 84 13.15 -11.05 11.54
CA ALA A 84 14.11 -11.82 12.34
C ALA A 84 15.25 -10.94 12.86
N PHE A 85 15.65 -9.89 12.14
CA PHE A 85 16.62 -8.90 12.58
C PHE A 85 16.03 -7.84 13.53
N GLN A 86 14.79 -8.01 13.97
CA GLN A 86 14.09 -7.12 14.91
C GLN A 86 13.92 -5.67 14.42
N LYS A 87 13.89 -5.49 13.10
CA LYS A 87 13.66 -4.18 12.49
C LYS A 87 12.19 -3.76 12.60
N LYS A 88 11.97 -2.45 12.64
CA LYS A 88 10.66 -1.85 12.43
C LYS A 88 10.39 -1.80 10.93
N ILE A 89 9.28 -2.36 10.50
CA ILE A 89 8.96 -2.56 9.09
C ILE A 89 7.65 -1.83 8.76
N LEU A 90 7.71 -0.97 7.76
CA LEU A 90 6.51 -0.38 7.15
C LEU A 90 6.25 -1.08 5.82
N ILE A 91 5.11 -1.72 5.72
CA ILE A 91 4.66 -2.35 4.47
C ILE A 91 3.71 -1.39 3.78
N ILE A 92 4.02 -1.02 2.53
CA ILE A 92 3.23 -0.05 1.77
C ILE A 92 2.72 -0.62 0.46
N ASP A 93 1.45 -0.35 0.17
CA ASP A 93 0.80 -0.62 -1.10
C ASP A 93 0.24 0.68 -1.69
N ASP A 94 -0.18 0.64 -2.93
CA ASP A 94 -0.82 1.79 -3.57
C ASP A 94 -2.24 2.02 -3.03
N ILE A 95 -3.00 0.96 -2.86
CA ILE A 95 -4.37 1.05 -2.37
C ILE A 95 -4.72 -0.15 -1.46
N ASN A 96 -5.39 0.14 -0.36
CA ASN A 96 -6.09 -0.85 0.45
C ASN A 96 -7.56 -0.87 -0.03
N ASP A 97 -7.85 -1.70 -1.02
CA ASP A 97 -9.17 -1.76 -1.66
C ASP A 97 -10.11 -2.74 -0.97
N THR A 98 -9.95 -4.03 -1.22
CA THR A 98 -10.71 -5.10 -0.56
C THR A 98 -10.03 -5.57 0.72
N GLY A 99 -8.77 -5.23 0.91
CA GLY A 99 -7.95 -5.66 2.02
C GLY A 99 -7.28 -7.02 1.80
N ALA A 100 -7.50 -7.67 0.66
CA ALA A 100 -7.02 -9.03 0.42
C ALA A 100 -5.49 -9.15 0.51
N THR A 101 -4.75 -8.19 -0.02
CA THR A 101 -3.29 -8.18 0.00
C THR A 101 -2.75 -8.10 1.43
N PHE A 102 -3.21 -7.13 2.20
CA PHE A 102 -2.78 -6.98 3.59
C PHE A 102 -3.26 -8.14 4.46
N GLN A 103 -4.49 -8.63 4.22
CA GLN A 103 -5.01 -9.79 4.95
C GLN A 103 -4.12 -11.03 4.75
N TYR A 104 -3.66 -11.26 3.52
CA TYR A 104 -2.73 -12.35 3.23
C TYR A 104 -1.45 -12.24 4.08
N ILE A 105 -0.87 -11.05 4.18
CA ILE A 105 0.34 -10.83 4.98
C ILE A 105 0.04 -11.04 6.46
N ILE A 106 -1.06 -10.52 6.97
CA ILE A 106 -1.48 -10.65 8.36
C ILE A 106 -1.74 -12.11 8.72
N ASP A 107 -2.37 -12.88 7.83
CA ASP A 107 -2.66 -14.29 8.05
C ASP A 107 -1.37 -15.13 8.16
N ASN A 108 -0.31 -14.76 7.46
CA ASN A 108 0.96 -15.46 7.48
C ASN A 108 1.90 -14.99 8.58
N PHE A 109 1.82 -13.74 8.99
CA PHE A 109 2.75 -13.13 9.94
C PHE A 109 2.13 -12.72 11.27
N GLY A 110 0.81 -12.55 11.30
CA GLY A 110 0.13 -11.93 12.42
C GLY A 110 0.34 -10.41 12.49
N ARG A 111 -0.25 -9.78 13.51
CA ARG A 111 -0.05 -8.37 13.80
C ARG A 111 1.01 -8.22 14.89
N HIS A 112 2.00 -7.36 14.62
CA HIS A 112 3.12 -7.10 15.51
C HIS A 112 3.36 -5.60 15.64
N ASP A 113 3.85 -5.16 16.79
CA ASP A 113 4.16 -3.74 17.04
C ASP A 113 5.25 -3.20 16.10
N ARG A 114 6.11 -4.09 15.61
CA ARG A 114 7.20 -3.74 14.70
C ARG A 114 6.80 -3.77 13.22
N ILE A 115 5.58 -4.19 12.88
CA ILE A 115 5.08 -4.21 11.51
C ILE A 115 3.86 -3.29 11.45
N ARG A 116 3.95 -2.26 10.61
CA ARG A 116 2.81 -1.38 10.33
C ARG A 116 2.53 -1.34 8.84
N TYR A 117 1.28 -1.04 8.52
CA TYR A 117 0.75 -1.09 7.16
C TYR A 117 0.33 0.29 6.71
N ALA A 118 0.70 0.64 5.47
CA ALA A 118 0.35 1.90 4.85
C ALA A 118 -0.15 1.70 3.42
N ALA A 119 -1.00 2.60 2.97
CA ALA A 119 -1.41 2.69 1.58
C ALA A 119 -1.54 4.15 1.17
N VAL A 120 -1.29 4.44 -0.11
CA VAL A 120 -1.53 5.79 -0.64
C VAL A 120 -3.00 6.14 -0.52
N ILE A 121 -3.86 5.20 -0.88
CA ILE A 121 -5.32 5.34 -0.79
C ILE A 121 -5.89 4.22 0.08
N ASN A 122 -6.77 4.58 1.00
CA ASN A 122 -7.58 3.64 1.76
C ASN A 122 -9.03 3.69 1.30
N ASN A 123 -9.57 2.53 0.94
CA ASN A 123 -11.00 2.38 0.70
C ASN A 123 -11.70 2.08 2.03
N LYS A 124 -12.50 3.02 2.51
CA LYS A 124 -13.14 2.97 3.82
C LYS A 124 -13.89 1.66 4.10
N PRO A 125 -14.63 1.06 3.13
CA PRO A 125 -15.29 -0.22 3.35
C PRO A 125 -14.37 -1.42 3.52
N SER A 126 -13.06 -1.31 3.25
CA SER A 126 -12.14 -2.43 3.44
C SER A 126 -12.25 -2.98 4.87
N PRO A 127 -12.41 -4.30 5.03
CA PRO A 127 -12.47 -4.92 6.36
C PRO A 127 -11.11 -4.93 7.07
N VAL A 128 -10.03 -4.72 6.33
CA VAL A 128 -8.68 -4.68 6.88
C VAL A 128 -8.31 -3.24 7.22
N LYS A 129 -8.12 -2.97 8.50
CA LYS A 129 -7.68 -1.66 8.97
C LYS A 129 -6.16 -1.57 8.86
N ILE A 130 -5.70 -0.48 8.24
CA ILE A 130 -4.28 -0.16 8.11
C ILE A 130 -3.91 1.00 9.02
N ASP A 131 -2.61 1.14 9.30
CA ASP A 131 -2.13 2.13 10.26
C ASP A 131 -2.05 3.54 9.66
N TYR A 132 -1.67 3.64 8.38
CA TYR A 132 -1.45 4.93 7.72
C TYR A 132 -1.99 4.95 6.31
N TYR A 133 -2.60 6.06 5.92
CA TYR A 133 -2.98 6.32 4.54
C TYR A 133 -2.95 7.83 4.27
N GLY A 134 -2.81 8.19 3.00
CA GLY A 134 -2.82 9.58 2.58
C GLY A 134 -4.19 10.12 2.22
N TYR A 135 -4.94 9.33 1.44
CA TYR A 135 -6.30 9.66 1.00
C TYR A 135 -7.25 8.54 1.37
N GLU A 136 -8.51 8.90 1.65
CA GLU A 136 -9.57 7.93 1.86
C GLU A 136 -10.66 8.12 0.81
N ILE A 137 -11.13 7.01 0.26
CA ILE A 137 -12.28 6.94 -0.64
C ILE A 137 -13.30 5.98 -0.07
N ASP A 138 -14.51 6.04 -0.57
CA ASP A 138 -15.57 5.10 -0.23
C ASP A 138 -16.25 4.60 -1.50
N LYS A 139 -15.85 3.41 -1.96
CA LYS A 139 -16.38 2.80 -3.18
C LYS A 139 -17.84 2.35 -3.06
N ASN A 140 -18.36 2.22 -1.84
CA ASN A 140 -19.77 1.92 -1.64
C ASN A 140 -20.64 3.14 -1.91
N GLU A 141 -20.17 4.34 -1.54
CA GLU A 141 -20.88 5.58 -1.82
C GLU A 141 -20.64 6.07 -3.25
N ASN A 142 -19.41 5.95 -3.73
CA ASN A 142 -19.01 6.38 -5.05
C ASN A 142 -18.14 5.32 -5.75
N PRO A 143 -18.76 4.35 -6.45
CA PRO A 143 -18.04 3.33 -7.18
C PRO A 143 -17.13 3.96 -8.24
N GLN A 144 -15.83 3.73 -8.12
CA GLN A 144 -14.85 4.25 -9.06
C GLN A 144 -13.64 3.33 -9.13
N TRP A 145 -12.97 3.35 -10.26
CA TRP A 145 -11.71 2.65 -10.46
C TRP A 145 -10.57 3.65 -10.38
N VAL A 146 -9.65 3.43 -9.43
CA VAL A 146 -8.47 4.30 -9.29
C VAL A 146 -7.42 3.89 -10.30
N VAL A 147 -6.98 4.85 -11.10
CA VAL A 147 -5.90 4.70 -12.08
C VAL A 147 -4.69 5.49 -11.58
N PHE A 148 -3.62 4.78 -11.26
CA PHE A 148 -2.38 5.41 -10.83
C PHE A 148 -1.52 5.85 -12.03
N PRO A 149 -0.61 6.83 -11.85
CA PRO A 149 0.17 7.39 -12.95
C PRO A 149 1.05 6.37 -13.68
N TRP A 150 1.43 5.29 -13.03
CA TRP A 150 2.26 4.23 -13.61
C TRP A 150 1.46 3.14 -14.33
N GLU A 151 0.13 3.13 -14.23
CA GLU A 151 -0.72 2.09 -14.80
C GLU A 151 -1.14 2.36 -16.24
N GLU A 152 -1.38 3.63 -16.59
CA GLU A 152 -1.78 4.04 -17.94
C GLU A 152 -0.81 5.07 -18.49
N TRP A 153 -0.23 4.76 -19.65
CA TRP A 153 0.59 5.71 -20.38
C TRP A 153 -0.31 6.68 -21.15
N GLN A 154 -0.13 7.95 -20.91
CA GLN A 154 -0.81 8.97 -21.70
C GLN A 154 -0.20 8.98 -23.10
N LYS A 155 -1.06 8.91 -24.10
CA LYS A 155 -0.67 8.98 -25.52
C LYS A 155 -0.42 10.43 -25.93
#